data_52dc7abf8ee9164bf0708d98cce57b1d
#
_entry.id   52dc7abf8ee9164bf0708d98cce57b1d
#
_cell.length_a   1.000
_cell.length_b   1.000
_cell.length_c   1.000
_cell.angle_alpha   90.00
_cell.angle_beta   90.00
_cell.angle_gamma   90.00
#
_symmetry.space_group_name_H-M   'P 1'
#
loop_
_entity.id
_entity.type
_entity.pdbx_description
1 polymer ?
#
loop_
_entity_poly.entity_id
_entity_poly.type
_entity_poly.pdbx_seq_one_letter_code
_entity_poly.pdbx_strand_id
1 'polypeptide(L)'
;MAKLDVIMPQMGESIAEGTMSRWIKQVGDTIKRDEPIFEISTDKVDAEIPAPNAGVLVEVLVQEGETVAVGTVVARIETDAAAAAAAPATPQANGGAAATAPAAVEPPAAAAAPATPPPAAPVPTPAPAAPSSGSETAEERLQRKSTPLVRKMVEEHGLDLAQIPGSGSSGRVTKQDVLSYLEGGAPAAAPTPAAAASPAPAAAAPAGDPTAARAPSPVPPSATVAAWEGDRVEPWSRIRKLTADHMILSRRVSAHVNSLMEIDYTHVANIRRKLKAGYAERGVNLTYLAFIVKAIADNLRKHPVVNAAISGDNTIYRRDINIGIAVALDWGLIVPVIRHADELSLLGVARAIQDLAERARTRKLAPEDVQKGTFTITNPGGFGTYVGTPIINQPQVAILAVGAIEKRPAVVTMPDGSDALGIRTKGMWCLAYDHRIVDGADADRFLADVRQ
;
A
#
# COMPACT_ATOMS: atom_id res chain seq x y z
N MET A 1 -20.31 48.90 -21.80
CA MET A 1 -19.91 47.49 -21.80
C MET A 1 -19.24 47.19 -20.44
N ALA A 2 -20.00 46.66 -19.51
CA ALA A 2 -19.44 46.27 -18.21
C ALA A 2 -19.15 44.78 -18.26
N LYS A 3 -17.86 44.42 -18.50
CA LYS A 3 -17.36 43.06 -18.33
C LYS A 3 -17.11 42.85 -16.85
N LEU A 4 -17.67 41.81 -16.29
CA LEU A 4 -17.45 41.39 -14.91
C LEU A 4 -16.56 40.18 -14.89
N ASP A 5 -15.48 40.29 -14.15
CA ASP A 5 -14.54 39.16 -13.96
C ASP A 5 -15.13 38.17 -12.97
N VAL A 6 -15.16 36.88 -13.33
CA VAL A 6 -15.45 35.76 -12.45
C VAL A 6 -14.13 35.25 -11.89
N ILE A 7 -13.97 35.39 -10.58
CA ILE A 7 -12.75 34.98 -9.86
C ILE A 7 -12.95 33.64 -9.17
N MET A 8 -11.85 32.89 -9.02
CA MET A 8 -11.81 31.67 -8.25
C MET A 8 -12.11 31.95 -6.78
N PRO A 9 -13.22 31.49 -6.19
CA PRO A 9 -13.57 31.80 -4.81
C PRO A 9 -12.69 31.03 -3.81
N GLN A 10 -12.59 31.57 -2.60
CA GLN A 10 -11.92 30.91 -1.50
C GLN A 10 -12.86 29.87 -0.87
N MET A 11 -12.46 28.60 -0.90
CA MET A 11 -13.24 27.45 -0.41
C MET A 11 -12.71 26.93 0.94
N GLY A 12 -12.75 27.80 2.00
CA GLY A 12 -12.26 27.46 3.36
C GLY A 12 -10.90 28.05 3.69
N GLU A 13 -10.51 27.98 4.99
CA GLU A 13 -9.31 28.67 5.51
C GLU A 13 -7.96 28.07 5.08
N SER A 14 -7.94 26.89 4.43
CA SER A 14 -6.69 26.16 4.11
C SER A 14 -6.52 25.81 2.64
N ILE A 15 -7.35 26.29 1.71
CA ILE A 15 -7.27 25.96 0.29
C ILE A 15 -6.71 27.16 -0.46
N ALA A 16 -5.49 27.03 -1.01
CA ALA A 16 -4.80 28.07 -1.76
C ALA A 16 -5.00 27.94 -3.29
N GLU A 17 -5.40 26.77 -3.79
CA GLU A 17 -5.56 26.47 -5.22
C GLU A 17 -6.68 25.46 -5.46
N GLY A 18 -7.27 25.45 -6.66
CA GLY A 18 -8.29 24.51 -7.09
C GLY A 18 -8.12 24.13 -8.55
N THR A 19 -8.49 22.90 -8.92
CA THR A 19 -8.42 22.41 -10.30
C THR A 19 -9.80 22.53 -10.94
N MET A 20 -9.89 23.16 -12.11
CA MET A 20 -11.09 23.23 -12.92
C MET A 20 -11.49 21.82 -13.36
N SER A 21 -12.62 21.31 -12.88
CA SER A 21 -13.09 19.97 -13.21
C SER A 21 -13.85 19.95 -14.53
N ARG A 22 -14.83 20.84 -14.67
CA ARG A 22 -15.69 20.90 -15.85
C ARG A 22 -16.37 22.26 -15.96
N TRP A 23 -16.58 22.74 -17.20
CA TRP A 23 -17.46 23.85 -17.50
C TRP A 23 -18.90 23.36 -17.67
N ILE A 24 -19.85 23.92 -16.90
CA ILE A 24 -21.29 23.62 -17.01
C ILE A 24 -21.91 24.48 -18.08
N LYS A 25 -21.38 25.70 -18.31
CA LYS A 25 -21.81 26.66 -19.32
C LYS A 25 -20.74 26.90 -20.36
N GLN A 26 -21.13 27.17 -21.59
CA GLN A 26 -20.24 27.47 -22.71
C GLN A 26 -20.23 28.95 -23.04
N VAL A 27 -19.18 29.41 -23.76
CA VAL A 27 -19.10 30.78 -24.25
C VAL A 27 -20.29 31.08 -25.15
N GLY A 28 -21.04 32.12 -24.81
CA GLY A 28 -22.30 32.51 -25.48
C GLY A 28 -23.56 32.15 -24.70
N ASP A 29 -23.46 31.33 -23.65
CA ASP A 29 -24.62 30.96 -22.84
C ASP A 29 -25.10 32.11 -21.95
N THR A 30 -26.42 32.25 -21.81
CA THR A 30 -27.03 33.17 -20.86
C THR A 30 -27.04 32.55 -19.46
N ILE A 31 -26.54 33.26 -18.48
CA ILE A 31 -26.37 32.84 -17.10
C ILE A 31 -27.26 33.72 -16.21
N LYS A 32 -27.96 33.10 -15.26
CA LYS A 32 -28.69 33.81 -14.21
C LYS A 32 -27.80 33.98 -12.98
N ARG A 33 -28.12 34.95 -12.16
CA ARG A 33 -27.46 35.10 -10.87
C ARG A 33 -27.63 33.83 -10.02
N ASP A 34 -26.55 33.39 -9.34
CA ASP A 34 -26.49 32.19 -8.53
C ASP A 34 -26.65 30.86 -9.31
N GLU A 35 -26.61 30.88 -10.65
CA GLU A 35 -26.57 29.66 -11.46
C GLU A 35 -25.16 29.10 -11.57
N PRO A 36 -24.97 27.77 -11.42
CA PRO A 36 -23.64 27.18 -11.49
C PRO A 36 -23.02 27.29 -12.88
N ILE A 37 -21.79 27.82 -12.97
CA ILE A 37 -21.07 28.07 -14.23
C ILE A 37 -20.05 26.96 -14.49
N PHE A 38 -19.30 26.56 -13.48
CA PHE A 38 -18.27 25.56 -13.57
C PHE A 38 -18.12 24.79 -12.25
N GLU A 39 -17.51 23.63 -12.34
CA GLU A 39 -17.21 22.74 -11.23
C GLU A 39 -15.72 22.74 -10.97
N ILE A 40 -15.32 22.92 -9.72
CA ILE A 40 -13.93 22.83 -9.28
C ILE A 40 -13.74 21.63 -8.37
N SER A 41 -12.57 21.04 -8.49
CA SER A 41 -12.11 19.98 -7.60
C SER A 41 -10.95 20.49 -6.78
N THR A 42 -11.07 20.38 -5.46
CA THR A 42 -9.99 20.68 -4.52
C THR A 42 -9.51 19.39 -3.84
N ASP A 43 -8.45 19.46 -3.04
CA ASP A 43 -7.94 18.34 -2.27
C ASP A 43 -8.98 17.67 -1.34
N LYS A 44 -10.07 18.39 -1.02
CA LYS A 44 -11.05 17.93 -0.02
C LYS A 44 -12.49 17.84 -0.52
N VAL A 45 -12.90 18.66 -1.48
CA VAL A 45 -14.30 18.75 -1.91
C VAL A 45 -14.35 19.19 -3.38
N ASP A 46 -15.27 18.60 -4.14
CA ASP A 46 -15.72 19.08 -5.43
C ASP A 46 -16.89 20.05 -5.20
N ALA A 47 -16.85 21.23 -5.77
CA ALA A 47 -17.87 22.27 -5.56
C ALA A 47 -18.24 22.92 -6.87
N GLU A 48 -19.54 23.19 -7.03
CA GLU A 48 -20.08 23.99 -8.12
C GLU A 48 -20.02 25.49 -7.78
N ILE A 49 -19.48 26.30 -8.68
CA ILE A 49 -19.33 27.74 -8.47
C ILE A 49 -20.43 28.50 -9.15
N PRO A 50 -21.27 29.24 -8.36
CA PRO A 50 -22.36 30.02 -8.89
C PRO A 50 -21.88 31.33 -9.51
N ALA A 51 -22.63 31.83 -10.47
CA ALA A 51 -22.44 33.13 -11.11
C ALA A 51 -22.64 34.28 -10.12
N PRO A 52 -21.72 35.24 -10.01
CA PRO A 52 -21.88 36.41 -9.15
C PRO A 52 -23.01 37.36 -9.65
N ASN A 53 -23.23 37.38 -10.95
CA ASN A 53 -24.28 38.19 -11.58
C ASN A 53 -24.87 37.50 -12.83
N ALA A 54 -26.08 37.93 -13.24
CA ALA A 54 -26.67 37.50 -14.48
C ALA A 54 -25.99 38.20 -15.67
N GLY A 55 -25.82 37.48 -16.78
CA GLY A 55 -25.20 37.98 -18.01
C GLY A 55 -24.98 36.89 -19.04
N VAL A 56 -24.08 37.12 -20.00
CA VAL A 56 -23.67 36.15 -21.00
C VAL A 56 -22.18 35.84 -20.81
N LEU A 57 -21.78 34.59 -20.85
CA LEU A 57 -20.40 34.16 -20.76
C LEU A 57 -19.66 34.54 -22.05
N VAL A 58 -18.73 35.49 -21.98
CA VAL A 58 -18.04 36.02 -23.16
C VAL A 58 -16.69 35.35 -23.39
N GLU A 59 -15.98 35.05 -22.31
CA GLU A 59 -14.60 34.55 -22.38
C GLU A 59 -14.33 33.57 -21.26
N VAL A 60 -13.68 32.46 -21.59
CA VAL A 60 -13.15 31.45 -20.66
C VAL A 60 -11.65 31.53 -20.73
N LEU A 61 -11.01 31.81 -19.60
CA LEU A 61 -9.56 32.04 -19.50
C LEU A 61 -8.79 30.80 -19.00
N VAL A 62 -9.50 29.84 -18.37
CA VAL A 62 -8.92 28.64 -17.78
C VAL A 62 -9.58 27.41 -18.37
N GLN A 63 -8.79 26.44 -18.83
CA GLN A 63 -9.28 25.22 -19.44
C GLN A 63 -9.62 24.11 -18.40
N GLU A 64 -10.42 23.14 -18.79
CA GLU A 64 -10.71 21.97 -17.96
C GLU A 64 -9.42 21.19 -17.67
N GLY A 65 -9.21 20.84 -16.39
CA GLY A 65 -8.02 20.16 -15.91
C GLY A 65 -6.88 21.08 -15.43
N GLU A 66 -7.01 22.41 -15.59
CA GLU A 66 -6.00 23.37 -15.16
C GLU A 66 -6.19 23.75 -13.68
N THR A 67 -5.07 23.85 -12.95
CA THR A 67 -5.05 24.23 -11.53
C THR A 67 -4.74 25.70 -11.40
N VAL A 68 -5.61 26.46 -10.72
CA VAL A 68 -5.48 27.91 -10.53
C VAL A 68 -5.55 28.30 -9.06
N ALA A 69 -4.82 29.35 -8.70
CA ALA A 69 -4.84 29.88 -7.34
C ALA A 69 -6.16 30.63 -7.05
N VAL A 70 -6.55 30.65 -5.78
CA VAL A 70 -7.68 31.45 -5.28
C VAL A 70 -7.47 32.92 -5.62
N GLY A 71 -8.53 33.58 -6.12
CA GLY A 71 -8.47 34.98 -6.57
C GLY A 71 -8.07 35.18 -8.04
N THR A 72 -7.74 34.12 -8.78
CA THR A 72 -7.44 34.20 -10.23
C THR A 72 -8.73 34.39 -11.03
N VAL A 73 -8.68 35.24 -12.06
CA VAL A 73 -9.83 35.44 -12.99
C VAL A 73 -9.92 34.24 -13.91
N VAL A 74 -11.05 33.50 -13.86
CA VAL A 74 -11.29 32.26 -14.61
C VAL A 74 -12.18 32.46 -15.83
N ALA A 75 -13.06 33.46 -15.79
CA ALA A 75 -13.97 33.78 -16.90
C ALA A 75 -14.43 35.25 -16.86
N ARG A 76 -15.08 35.69 -17.93
CA ARG A 76 -15.71 37.03 -18.02
C ARG A 76 -17.14 36.92 -18.46
N ILE A 77 -18.02 37.61 -17.73
CA ILE A 77 -19.47 37.72 -18.01
C ILE A 77 -19.79 39.15 -18.47
N GLU A 78 -20.54 39.30 -19.53
CA GLU A 78 -21.08 40.59 -19.95
C GLU A 78 -22.52 40.74 -19.44
N THR A 79 -22.78 41.84 -18.72
CA THR A 79 -24.06 42.08 -18.07
C THR A 79 -25.06 42.82 -18.97
N ASP A 80 -24.67 43.33 -20.17
CA ASP A 80 -25.51 44.00 -21.12
C ASP A 80 -26.06 43.04 -22.18
N ALA A 81 -27.32 42.64 -22.04
CA ALA A 81 -27.99 41.65 -22.87
C ALA A 81 -28.21 42.08 -24.37
N ALA A 82 -27.90 43.36 -24.72
CA ALA A 82 -28.06 43.88 -26.07
C ALA A 82 -26.84 43.68 -26.99
N ALA A 83 -25.67 43.35 -26.45
CA ALA A 83 -24.43 43.25 -27.22
C ALA A 83 -24.02 41.81 -27.59
N ALA A 84 -24.67 40.81 -27.03
CA ALA A 84 -24.34 39.40 -27.21
C ALA A 84 -24.85 38.76 -28.52
N ALA A 85 -25.61 39.46 -29.31
CA ALA A 85 -26.20 38.95 -30.56
C ALA A 85 -25.30 39.05 -31.82
N ALA A 86 -24.04 39.48 -31.69
CA ALA A 86 -23.19 39.81 -32.82
C ALA A 86 -21.85 39.06 -32.87
N ALA A 87 -21.79 37.76 -32.55
CA ALA A 87 -20.62 36.93 -32.85
C ALA A 87 -21.02 35.69 -33.65
N PRO A 88 -20.38 35.38 -34.82
CA PRO A 88 -20.84 34.32 -35.71
C PRO A 88 -20.40 32.94 -35.20
N ALA A 89 -21.37 32.07 -35.11
CA ALA A 89 -21.18 30.64 -34.88
C ALA A 89 -20.69 29.96 -36.17
N THR A 90 -19.66 29.16 -36.07
CA THR A 90 -19.29 28.17 -37.09
C THR A 90 -19.75 26.77 -36.62
N PRO A 91 -20.53 26.07 -37.45
CA PRO A 91 -21.07 24.77 -37.07
C PRO A 91 -20.15 23.65 -37.48
N GLN A 92 -19.98 22.64 -36.63
CA GLN A 92 -19.55 21.35 -37.09
C GLN A 92 -20.54 20.25 -36.76
N ALA A 93 -20.77 19.44 -37.77
CA ALA A 93 -21.93 18.66 -38.04
C ALA A 93 -22.00 17.29 -37.35
N ASN A 94 -23.25 16.91 -37.14
CA ASN A 94 -23.80 15.57 -36.93
C ASN A 94 -23.17 14.42 -37.67
N GLY A 95 -23.15 13.27 -37.02
CA GLY A 95 -23.05 11.96 -37.63
C GLY A 95 -23.62 10.92 -36.68
N GLY A 96 -24.94 10.72 -36.72
CA GLY A 96 -25.57 9.59 -36.05
C GLY A 96 -25.49 8.32 -36.88
N ALA A 97 -25.47 7.18 -36.23
CA ALA A 97 -26.02 5.93 -36.78
C ALA A 97 -26.28 4.89 -35.69
N ALA A 98 -27.44 4.43 -35.76
CA ALA A 98 -28.26 3.41 -35.20
C ALA A 98 -27.59 2.05 -34.82
N ALA A 99 -28.28 1.45 -33.86
CA ALA A 99 -28.25 0.09 -33.34
C ALA A 99 -28.05 -1.05 -34.31
N THR A 100 -27.35 -2.07 -33.88
CA THR A 100 -27.72 -3.48 -34.09
C THR A 100 -27.05 -4.36 -33.00
N ALA A 101 -27.86 -5.17 -32.35
CA ALA A 101 -27.42 -6.24 -31.45
C ALA A 101 -26.97 -7.46 -32.31
N PRO A 102 -26.02 -8.25 -31.83
CA PRO A 102 -25.95 -9.64 -32.24
C PRO A 102 -26.08 -10.64 -31.10
N ALA A 103 -26.74 -11.68 -31.51
CA ALA A 103 -27.08 -12.97 -30.99
C ALA A 103 -26.07 -13.69 -30.05
N ALA A 104 -26.67 -14.52 -29.21
CA ALA A 104 -26.07 -15.53 -28.35
C ALA A 104 -25.22 -16.55 -29.13
N VAL A 105 -24.09 -16.92 -28.58
CA VAL A 105 -23.29 -18.06 -29.01
C VAL A 105 -23.13 -19.02 -27.82
N GLU A 106 -23.50 -20.24 -28.06
CA GLU A 106 -23.48 -21.44 -27.22
C GLU A 106 -22.04 -21.89 -26.85
N PRO A 107 -21.79 -22.55 -25.71
CA PRO A 107 -20.44 -22.96 -25.31
C PRO A 107 -20.03 -24.30 -25.94
N PRO A 108 -18.77 -24.49 -26.32
CA PRO A 108 -18.28 -25.77 -26.79
C PRO A 108 -17.86 -26.70 -25.65
N ALA A 109 -18.01 -27.98 -25.94
CA ALA A 109 -17.86 -29.17 -25.13
C ALA A 109 -16.45 -29.43 -24.59
N ALA A 110 -16.42 -30.23 -23.51
CA ALA A 110 -15.29 -30.73 -22.77
C ALA A 110 -14.16 -31.35 -23.63
N ALA A 111 -12.93 -31.02 -23.30
CA ALA A 111 -11.73 -31.71 -23.77
C ALA A 111 -11.03 -32.40 -22.58
N ALA A 112 -10.54 -33.60 -22.87
CA ALA A 112 -10.02 -34.62 -21.98
C ALA A 112 -8.84 -34.23 -21.08
N ALA A 113 -8.73 -34.92 -19.96
CA ALA A 113 -7.64 -34.86 -18.99
C ALA A 113 -6.30 -35.36 -19.59
N PRO A 114 -5.17 -34.73 -19.21
CA PRO A 114 -3.85 -35.30 -19.51
C PRO A 114 -3.36 -36.19 -18.37
N ALA A 115 -2.62 -37.22 -18.80
CA ALA A 115 -2.07 -38.33 -18.04
C ALA A 115 -1.03 -37.89 -16.98
N THR A 116 -0.97 -38.64 -15.88
CA THR A 116 0.00 -38.60 -14.79
C THR A 116 1.42 -38.95 -15.26
N PRO A 117 2.46 -38.22 -14.82
CA PRO A 117 3.85 -38.65 -14.98
C PRO A 117 4.29 -39.63 -13.88
N PRO A 118 5.30 -40.49 -14.15
CA PRO A 118 5.73 -41.54 -13.23
C PRO A 118 6.54 -41.02 -12.03
N PRO A 119 6.69 -41.82 -10.95
CA PRO A 119 7.32 -41.38 -9.71
C PRO A 119 8.86 -41.25 -9.82
N ALA A 120 9.39 -40.14 -9.28
CA ALA A 120 10.81 -39.90 -9.15
C ALA A 120 11.40 -40.67 -7.97
N ALA A 121 12.63 -41.16 -8.16
CA ALA A 121 13.42 -41.92 -7.19
C ALA A 121 13.84 -41.09 -5.95
N PRO A 122 14.12 -41.72 -4.80
CA PRO A 122 14.39 -41.03 -3.55
C PRO A 122 15.78 -40.39 -3.50
N VAL A 123 15.85 -39.13 -3.05
CA VAL A 123 17.10 -38.41 -2.76
C VAL A 123 17.54 -38.71 -1.33
N PRO A 124 18.84 -38.99 -1.04
CA PRO A 124 19.28 -39.33 0.29
C PRO A 124 19.27 -38.15 1.26
N THR A 125 18.76 -38.40 2.45
CA THR A 125 18.69 -37.50 3.59
C THR A 125 20.09 -37.22 4.19
N PRO A 126 20.46 -35.96 4.48
CA PRO A 126 21.64 -35.66 5.29
C PRO A 126 21.37 -35.92 6.79
N ALA A 127 22.30 -36.57 7.45
CA ALA A 127 22.26 -36.84 8.88
C ALA A 127 22.37 -35.57 9.74
N PRO A 128 21.80 -35.54 10.97
CA PRO A 128 21.85 -34.36 11.83
C PRO A 128 23.25 -34.18 12.47
N ALA A 129 23.77 -32.94 12.37
CA ALA A 129 24.97 -32.52 13.05
C ALA A 129 24.66 -32.21 14.53
N ALA A 130 25.45 -32.78 15.42
CA ALA A 130 25.43 -32.56 16.87
C ALA A 130 25.88 -31.15 17.25
N PRO A 131 25.40 -30.56 18.38
CA PRO A 131 25.80 -29.25 18.83
C PRO A 131 27.18 -29.27 19.49
N SER A 132 28.12 -28.47 19.00
CA SER A 132 29.38 -28.17 19.66
C SER A 132 29.33 -26.82 20.37
N SER A 133 29.22 -26.84 21.68
CA SER A 133 29.48 -25.70 22.56
C SER A 133 31.01 -25.61 22.78
N GLY A 134 31.62 -24.56 22.21
CA GLY A 134 33.02 -24.19 22.47
C GLY A 134 33.19 -22.71 22.24
N SER A 135 33.75 -21.98 23.21
CA SER A 135 34.13 -20.58 23.11
C SER A 135 35.22 -20.40 22.05
N GLU A 136 34.85 -19.83 20.90
CA GLU A 136 35.79 -19.54 19.81
C GLU A 136 36.79 -18.45 20.22
N THR A 137 38.08 -18.71 20.01
CA THR A 137 39.19 -17.76 20.21
C THR A 137 39.20 -16.69 19.12
N ALA A 138 39.83 -15.53 19.39
CA ALA A 138 39.92 -14.42 18.42
C ALA A 138 40.60 -14.83 17.10
N GLU A 139 41.52 -15.83 17.17
CA GLU A 139 42.20 -16.39 15.99
C GLU A 139 41.29 -17.23 15.10
N GLU A 140 40.35 -17.98 15.64
CA GLU A 140 39.38 -18.75 14.86
C GLU A 140 38.38 -17.82 14.12
N ARG A 141 38.05 -16.65 14.70
CA ARG A 141 37.24 -15.61 14.02
C ARG A 141 38.00 -14.96 12.86
N LEU A 142 39.31 -14.78 12.96
CA LEU A 142 40.15 -14.27 11.86
C LEU A 142 40.25 -15.27 10.71
N GLN A 143 40.36 -16.56 11.01
CA GLN A 143 40.37 -17.63 10.01
C GLN A 143 39.04 -17.76 9.23
N ARG A 144 37.92 -17.37 9.82
CA ARG A 144 36.62 -17.31 9.14
C ARG A 144 36.48 -16.12 8.15
N LYS A 145 37.33 -15.12 8.21
CA LYS A 145 37.28 -13.94 7.35
C LYS A 145 37.94 -14.13 5.98
N SER A 146 38.34 -15.33 5.60
CA SER A 146 38.93 -15.65 4.29
C SER A 146 38.14 -16.73 3.56
N THR A 147 38.15 -16.70 2.23
CA THR A 147 37.53 -17.77 1.42
C THR A 147 38.41 -18.99 1.36
N PRO A 148 37.87 -20.22 1.11
CA PRO A 148 38.69 -21.43 0.98
C PRO A 148 39.80 -21.31 -0.06
N LEU A 149 39.57 -20.55 -1.16
CA LEU A 149 40.57 -20.30 -2.20
C LEU A 149 41.74 -19.44 -1.67
N VAL A 150 41.43 -18.38 -0.90
CA VAL A 150 42.43 -17.51 -0.29
C VAL A 150 43.32 -18.28 0.70
N ARG A 151 42.74 -19.18 1.50
CA ARG A 151 43.50 -20.03 2.45
C ARG A 151 44.49 -20.96 1.72
N LYS A 152 44.02 -21.59 0.63
CA LYS A 152 44.87 -22.46 -0.18
C LYS A 152 46.03 -21.68 -0.81
N MET A 153 45.80 -20.47 -1.29
CA MET A 153 46.86 -19.60 -1.86
C MET A 153 47.87 -19.16 -0.77
N VAL A 154 47.38 -18.79 0.41
CA VAL A 154 48.22 -18.38 1.54
C VAL A 154 49.10 -19.54 2.01
N GLU A 155 48.56 -20.78 2.09
CA GLU A 155 49.25 -21.99 2.45
C GLU A 155 50.28 -22.38 1.36
N GLU A 156 49.93 -22.28 0.09
CA GLU A 156 50.78 -22.62 -1.07
C GLU A 156 51.98 -21.67 -1.21
N HIS A 157 51.85 -20.42 -0.78
CA HIS A 157 52.91 -19.42 -0.79
C HIS A 157 53.60 -19.18 0.58
N GLY A 158 53.21 -19.93 1.63
CA GLY A 158 53.80 -19.84 2.97
C GLY A 158 53.65 -18.48 3.65
N LEU A 159 52.51 -17.78 3.36
CA LEU A 159 52.21 -16.46 3.88
C LEU A 159 51.40 -16.54 5.17
N ASP A 160 51.54 -15.53 6.03
CA ASP A 160 50.68 -15.38 7.21
C ASP A 160 49.46 -14.48 6.90
N LEU A 161 48.27 -15.05 7.02
CA LEU A 161 47.01 -14.38 6.75
C LEU A 161 46.79 -13.11 7.60
N ALA A 162 47.43 -13.07 8.80
CA ALA A 162 47.32 -11.92 9.71
C ALA A 162 48.12 -10.69 9.22
N GLN A 163 49.06 -10.87 8.31
CA GLN A 163 49.90 -9.82 7.79
C GLN A 163 49.33 -9.18 6.47
N ILE A 164 48.30 -9.76 5.90
CA ILE A 164 47.71 -9.30 4.66
C ILE A 164 46.50 -8.39 4.97
N PRO A 165 46.54 -7.07 4.64
CA PRO A 165 45.39 -6.20 4.86
C PRO A 165 44.28 -6.58 3.91
N GLY A 166 43.08 -6.93 4.44
CA GLY A 166 41.91 -7.30 3.66
C GLY A 166 41.13 -6.08 3.17
N SER A 167 40.94 -5.93 1.87
CA SER A 167 40.14 -4.85 1.23
C SER A 167 38.65 -5.20 1.09
N GLY A 168 38.22 -6.40 1.36
CA GLY A 168 36.83 -6.86 1.22
C GLY A 168 35.90 -6.38 2.32
N SER A 169 34.59 -6.55 2.12
CA SER A 169 33.54 -6.20 3.06
C SER A 169 33.83 -6.75 4.47
N SER A 170 33.83 -5.91 5.49
CA SER A 170 34.17 -6.21 6.89
C SER A 170 35.62 -6.67 7.11
N GLY A 171 36.59 -6.16 6.29
CA GLY A 171 38.00 -6.51 6.44
C GLY A 171 38.35 -7.93 6.00
N ARG A 172 37.61 -8.53 5.08
CA ARG A 172 37.87 -9.85 4.52
C ARG A 172 39.01 -9.80 3.52
N VAL A 173 39.97 -10.72 3.66
CA VAL A 173 41.07 -10.88 2.69
C VAL A 173 40.54 -11.52 1.42
N THR A 174 40.77 -10.84 0.28
CA THR A 174 40.38 -11.30 -1.05
C THR A 174 41.54 -11.90 -1.82
N LYS A 175 41.28 -12.61 -2.93
CA LYS A 175 42.32 -13.14 -3.82
C LYS A 175 43.26 -12.03 -4.33
N GLN A 176 42.69 -10.83 -4.58
CA GLN A 176 43.41 -9.69 -5.12
C GLN A 176 44.42 -9.16 -4.08
N ASP A 177 44.08 -9.17 -2.78
CA ASP A 177 44.96 -8.74 -1.69
C ASP A 177 46.18 -9.64 -1.56
N VAL A 178 45.98 -10.95 -1.69
CA VAL A 178 47.11 -11.92 -1.67
C VAL A 178 48.02 -11.74 -2.87
N LEU A 179 47.49 -11.54 -4.07
CA LEU A 179 48.27 -11.28 -5.28
C LEU A 179 49.05 -9.97 -5.17
N SER A 180 48.43 -8.88 -4.70
CA SER A 180 49.10 -7.61 -4.50
C SER A 180 50.20 -7.67 -3.45
N TYR A 181 50.02 -8.50 -2.41
CA TYR A 181 51.00 -8.75 -1.37
C TYR A 181 52.22 -9.52 -1.92
N LEU A 182 52.00 -10.47 -2.84
CA LEU A 182 53.07 -11.22 -3.53
C LEU A 182 53.85 -10.38 -4.53
N GLU A 183 53.20 -9.46 -5.24
CA GLU A 183 53.80 -8.60 -6.27
C GLU A 183 54.53 -7.35 -5.68
N GLY A 184 54.09 -6.85 -4.51
CA GLY A 184 54.54 -5.57 -3.96
C GLY A 184 55.50 -5.62 -2.79
N GLY A 185 55.77 -6.79 -2.17
CA GLY A 185 56.47 -6.86 -0.89
C GLY A 185 55.73 -6.07 0.22
N ALA A 186 55.95 -6.42 1.51
CA ALA A 186 55.24 -5.78 2.62
C ALA A 186 55.23 -4.23 2.48
N PRO A 187 54.07 -3.55 2.52
CA PRO A 187 54.01 -2.12 2.50
C PRO A 187 54.75 -1.56 3.71
N ALA A 188 55.71 -0.68 3.47
CA ALA A 188 56.39 0.05 4.52
C ALA A 188 55.40 0.73 5.43
N ALA A 189 55.56 0.55 6.75
CA ALA A 189 54.71 1.16 7.78
C ALA A 189 54.49 2.65 7.46
N ALA A 190 53.26 3.05 7.28
CA ALA A 190 52.88 4.46 7.15
C ALA A 190 53.33 5.24 8.39
N PRO A 191 53.91 6.43 8.26
CA PRO A 191 54.33 7.23 9.39
C PRO A 191 53.17 7.59 10.27
N THR A 192 53.31 7.36 11.55
CA THR A 192 52.37 7.79 12.61
C THR A 192 52.12 9.30 12.45
N PRO A 193 50.88 9.77 12.35
CA PRO A 193 50.60 11.22 12.32
C PRO A 193 51.06 11.80 13.67
N ALA A 194 52.03 12.75 13.61
CA ALA A 194 52.39 13.57 14.74
C ALA A 194 51.15 14.31 15.28
N ALA A 195 51.05 14.32 16.62
CA ALA A 195 49.99 15.04 17.34
C ALA A 195 49.88 16.49 16.84
N ALA A 196 48.84 16.75 16.05
CA ALA A 196 48.48 18.09 15.68
C ALA A 196 47.87 18.81 16.89
N ALA A 197 48.38 19.96 17.23
CA ALA A 197 47.93 20.83 18.28
C ALA A 197 46.42 21.13 18.11
N SER A 198 45.70 21.08 19.24
CA SER A 198 44.29 21.48 19.31
C SER A 198 44.06 22.84 18.72
N PRO A 199 43.15 23.00 17.74
CA PRO A 199 42.71 24.31 17.34
C PRO A 199 41.82 24.89 18.47
N ALA A 200 41.99 26.19 18.72
CA ALA A 200 41.18 27.00 19.62
C ALA A 200 39.67 26.83 19.29
N PRO A 201 38.76 27.00 20.25
CA PRO A 201 37.35 26.83 20.02
C PRO A 201 36.85 27.85 19.01
N ALA A 202 36.46 27.38 17.82
CA ALA A 202 35.73 28.18 16.85
C ALA A 202 34.37 28.52 17.48
N ALA A 203 33.99 29.78 17.41
CA ALA A 203 32.71 30.28 17.89
C ALA A 203 31.58 29.40 17.38
N ALA A 204 30.75 28.94 18.30
CA ALA A 204 29.57 28.14 18.02
C ALA A 204 28.67 28.86 17.01
N ALA A 205 28.49 28.28 15.85
CA ALA A 205 27.39 28.65 14.96
C ALA A 205 26.08 28.45 15.73
N PRO A 206 25.09 29.36 15.59
CA PRO A 206 23.81 29.18 16.31
C PRO A 206 23.20 27.84 15.99
N ALA A 207 22.90 27.09 17.04
CA ALA A 207 22.18 25.82 16.96
C ALA A 207 20.86 26.10 16.24
N GLY A 208 20.70 25.55 15.04
CA GLY A 208 19.45 25.59 14.32
C GLY A 208 18.38 24.93 15.18
N ASP A 209 17.23 25.57 15.23
CA ASP A 209 16.04 25.17 15.99
C ASP A 209 15.72 23.70 15.70
N PRO A 210 15.73 22.77 16.68
CA PRO A 210 15.43 21.33 16.45
C PRO A 210 13.98 21.09 16.09
N THR A 211 13.12 22.12 16.06
CA THR A 211 11.70 22.05 15.69
C THR A 211 11.43 22.31 14.20
N ALA A 212 12.44 22.63 13.38
CA ALA A 212 12.24 22.69 11.95
C ALA A 212 11.95 21.29 11.42
N ALA A 213 10.68 20.92 11.32
CA ALA A 213 10.23 19.71 10.67
C ALA A 213 10.86 19.65 9.28
N ARG A 214 11.79 18.71 9.09
CA ARG A 214 12.47 18.48 7.81
C ARG A 214 11.37 18.16 6.79
N ALA A 215 11.12 19.10 5.88
CA ALA A 215 10.16 18.89 4.81
C ALA A 215 10.47 17.56 4.11
N PRO A 216 9.46 16.72 3.84
CA PRO A 216 9.68 15.44 3.18
C PRO A 216 10.39 15.71 1.85
N SER A 217 11.53 15.04 1.65
CA SER A 217 12.27 15.16 0.40
C SER A 217 11.36 14.82 -0.76
N PRO A 218 11.34 15.61 -1.84
CA PRO A 218 10.46 15.35 -2.98
C PRO A 218 10.68 13.93 -3.51
N VAL A 219 9.59 13.27 -3.91
CA VAL A 219 9.65 11.95 -4.56
C VAL A 219 10.52 12.12 -5.80
N PRO A 220 11.58 11.32 -6.00
CA PRO A 220 12.31 11.39 -7.26
C PRO A 220 11.30 11.12 -8.40
N PRO A 221 11.35 11.88 -9.50
CA PRO A 221 10.46 11.66 -10.62
C PRO A 221 10.57 10.19 -11.05
N SER A 222 9.42 9.56 -11.32
CA SER A 222 9.38 8.21 -11.88
C SER A 222 10.23 8.18 -13.15
N ALA A 223 10.99 7.10 -13.37
CA ALA A 223 11.75 6.94 -14.59
C ALA A 223 10.81 7.10 -15.80
N THR A 224 11.12 8.06 -16.68
CA THR A 224 10.35 8.27 -17.90
C THR A 224 10.74 7.18 -18.90
N VAL A 225 9.78 6.42 -19.37
CA VAL A 225 9.96 5.37 -20.39
C VAL A 225 9.29 5.83 -21.68
N ALA A 226 10.01 5.75 -22.82
CA ALA A 226 9.41 6.03 -24.11
C ALA A 226 8.50 4.87 -24.55
N ALA A 227 7.33 5.19 -25.09
CA ALA A 227 6.46 4.18 -25.72
C ALA A 227 7.08 3.65 -27.01
N TRP A 228 6.88 2.36 -27.28
CA TRP A 228 7.30 1.72 -28.52
C TRP A 228 6.18 1.79 -29.57
N GLU A 229 6.53 1.55 -30.83
CA GLU A 229 5.55 1.50 -31.90
C GLU A 229 4.50 0.39 -31.63
N GLY A 230 3.22 0.77 -31.64
CA GLY A 230 2.10 -0.14 -31.31
C GLY A 230 1.70 -0.18 -29.82
N ASP A 231 2.42 0.48 -28.93
CA ASP A 231 2.03 0.58 -27.53
C ASP A 231 0.78 1.42 -27.36
N ARG A 232 -0.11 0.97 -26.46
CA ARG A 232 -1.27 1.74 -26.03
C ARG A 232 -0.92 2.55 -24.79
N VAL A 233 -0.88 3.86 -24.92
CA VAL A 233 -0.64 4.80 -23.81
C VAL A 233 -1.96 5.30 -23.28
N GLU A 234 -2.20 5.08 -21.98
CA GLU A 234 -3.40 5.59 -21.26
C GLU A 234 -2.97 6.48 -20.10
N PRO A 235 -3.56 7.67 -19.97
CA PRO A 235 -3.33 8.51 -18.80
C PRO A 235 -3.95 7.86 -17.55
N TRP A 236 -3.29 8.02 -16.40
CA TRP A 236 -3.84 7.55 -15.13
C TRP A 236 -5.09 8.35 -14.76
N SER A 237 -6.13 7.63 -14.31
CA SER A 237 -7.27 8.26 -13.67
C SER A 237 -6.85 8.97 -12.36
N ARG A 238 -7.62 9.95 -11.90
CA ARG A 238 -7.39 10.64 -10.61
C ARG A 238 -7.24 9.64 -9.46
N ILE A 239 -8.14 8.67 -9.36
CA ILE A 239 -8.10 7.63 -8.32
C ILE A 239 -6.80 6.83 -8.39
N ARG A 240 -6.32 6.49 -9.59
CA ARG A 240 -5.06 5.76 -9.77
C ARG A 240 -3.87 6.59 -9.29
N LYS A 241 -3.84 7.91 -9.58
CA LYS A 241 -2.78 8.82 -9.10
C LYS A 241 -2.77 8.88 -7.58
N LEU A 242 -3.92 9.15 -6.95
CA LEU A 242 -4.05 9.19 -5.48
C LEU A 242 -3.63 7.88 -4.83
N THR A 243 -4.02 6.73 -5.40
CA THR A 243 -3.59 5.42 -4.90
C THR A 243 -2.07 5.25 -4.99
N ALA A 244 -1.46 5.64 -6.11
CA ALA A 244 -0.02 5.54 -6.31
C ALA A 244 0.75 6.38 -5.28
N ASP A 245 0.34 7.64 -5.09
CA ASP A 245 0.96 8.56 -4.14
C ASP A 245 0.82 8.05 -2.70
N HIS A 246 -0.36 7.56 -2.33
CA HIS A 246 -0.62 6.98 -1.01
C HIS A 246 0.25 5.73 -0.75
N MET A 247 0.40 4.84 -1.73
CA MET A 247 1.23 3.63 -1.60
C MET A 247 2.72 3.96 -1.52
N ILE A 248 3.19 4.92 -2.33
CA ILE A 248 4.57 5.42 -2.27
C ILE A 248 4.83 6.07 -0.91
N LEU A 249 3.93 6.93 -0.45
CA LEU A 249 4.02 7.56 0.87
C LEU A 249 4.13 6.51 1.97
N SER A 250 3.24 5.51 1.98
CA SER A 250 3.25 4.45 2.98
C SER A 250 4.59 3.71 3.02
N ARG A 251 5.14 3.35 1.86
CA ARG A 251 6.44 2.67 1.78
C ARG A 251 7.63 3.53 2.22
N ARG A 252 7.49 4.85 2.17
CA ARG A 252 8.52 5.80 2.62
C ARG A 252 8.50 6.06 4.11
N VAL A 253 7.29 6.20 4.69
CA VAL A 253 7.15 6.61 6.08
C VAL A 253 7.13 5.45 7.07
N SER A 254 6.70 4.26 6.65
CA SER A 254 6.59 3.09 7.53
C SER A 254 7.73 2.10 7.32
N ALA A 255 8.31 1.65 8.42
CA ALA A 255 9.29 0.56 8.46
C ALA A 255 8.55 -0.79 8.38
N HIS A 256 8.15 -1.21 7.17
CA HIS A 256 7.36 -2.42 6.96
C HIS A 256 8.11 -3.69 7.33
N VAL A 257 7.55 -4.47 8.25
CA VAL A 257 7.92 -5.85 8.55
C VAL A 257 6.68 -6.73 8.41
N ASN A 258 6.86 -8.01 8.11
CA ASN A 258 5.77 -8.95 7.90
C ASN A 258 5.94 -10.17 8.80
N SER A 259 4.91 -10.49 9.59
CA SER A 259 4.75 -11.78 10.30
C SER A 259 3.78 -12.66 9.53
N LEU A 260 4.19 -13.89 9.24
CA LEU A 260 3.36 -14.88 8.54
C LEU A 260 2.96 -16.00 9.50
N MET A 261 1.67 -16.36 9.47
CA MET A 261 1.13 -17.41 10.32
C MET A 261 0.12 -18.28 9.56
N GLU A 262 0.26 -19.60 9.69
CA GLU A 262 -0.73 -20.55 9.18
C GLU A 262 -1.89 -20.71 10.18
N ILE A 263 -3.12 -20.59 9.70
CA ILE A 263 -4.35 -20.68 10.49
C ILE A 263 -5.12 -21.92 10.09
N ASP A 264 -5.55 -22.71 11.08
CA ASP A 264 -6.48 -23.84 10.89
C ASP A 264 -7.92 -23.37 11.06
N TYR A 265 -8.64 -23.31 9.97
CA TYR A 265 -10.05 -22.91 9.90
C TYR A 265 -11.03 -24.11 10.02
N THR A 266 -10.56 -25.32 10.31
CA THR A 266 -11.42 -26.53 10.28
C THR A 266 -12.59 -26.38 11.23
N HIS A 267 -12.37 -25.85 12.43
CA HIS A 267 -13.44 -25.60 13.40
C HIS A 267 -14.40 -24.51 12.90
N VAL A 268 -13.87 -23.39 12.43
CA VAL A 268 -14.65 -22.27 11.85
C VAL A 268 -15.46 -22.74 10.64
N ALA A 269 -14.90 -23.60 9.78
CA ALA A 269 -15.59 -24.16 8.62
C ALA A 269 -16.81 -25.01 9.05
N ASN A 270 -16.67 -25.79 10.14
CA ASN A 270 -17.77 -26.59 10.70
C ASN A 270 -18.85 -25.70 11.31
N ILE A 271 -18.50 -24.71 12.10
CA ILE A 271 -19.45 -23.72 12.67
C ILE A 271 -20.16 -22.98 11.53
N ARG A 272 -19.42 -22.45 10.56
CA ARG A 272 -19.98 -21.75 9.41
C ARG A 272 -20.99 -22.61 8.65
N ARG A 273 -20.68 -23.89 8.44
CA ARG A 273 -21.59 -24.83 7.77
C ARG A 273 -22.92 -25.00 8.52
N LYS A 274 -22.87 -25.07 9.85
CA LYS A 274 -24.06 -25.17 10.70
C LYS A 274 -24.90 -23.89 10.71
N LEU A 275 -24.26 -22.73 10.72
CA LEU A 275 -24.94 -21.45 10.86
C LEU A 275 -25.41 -20.86 9.51
N LYS A 276 -24.85 -21.31 8.37
CA LYS A 276 -25.07 -20.71 7.07
C LYS A 276 -26.52 -20.57 6.65
N ALA A 277 -27.33 -21.62 6.90
CA ALA A 277 -28.77 -21.64 6.56
C ALA A 277 -29.54 -20.57 7.35
N GLY A 278 -29.39 -20.51 8.67
CA GLY A 278 -30.09 -19.52 9.50
C GLY A 278 -29.61 -18.07 9.27
N TYR A 279 -28.42 -17.88 8.77
CA TYR A 279 -27.97 -16.53 8.32
C TYR A 279 -28.57 -16.17 6.97
N ALA A 280 -28.69 -17.13 6.04
CA ALA A 280 -29.32 -16.91 4.74
C ALA A 280 -30.81 -16.56 4.87
N GLU A 281 -31.56 -17.18 5.80
CA GLU A 281 -32.95 -16.83 6.14
C GLU A 281 -33.08 -15.38 6.61
N ARG A 282 -31.99 -14.81 7.20
CA ARG A 282 -31.94 -13.40 7.62
C ARG A 282 -31.37 -12.48 6.54
N GLY A 283 -31.23 -12.96 5.30
CA GLY A 283 -30.69 -12.21 4.16
C GLY A 283 -29.19 -11.96 4.22
N VAL A 284 -28.43 -12.72 5.02
CA VAL A 284 -26.99 -12.49 5.23
C VAL A 284 -26.15 -13.67 4.74
N ASN A 285 -25.15 -13.40 3.92
CA ASN A 285 -24.18 -14.41 3.50
C ASN A 285 -23.02 -14.50 4.52
N LEU A 286 -22.98 -15.57 5.31
CA LEU A 286 -21.93 -15.81 6.28
C LEU A 286 -20.65 -16.30 5.60
N THR A 287 -19.62 -15.43 5.51
CA THR A 287 -18.31 -15.73 4.94
C THR A 287 -17.26 -15.99 6.03
N TYR A 288 -16.10 -16.55 5.68
CA TYR A 288 -14.95 -16.63 6.60
C TYR A 288 -14.49 -15.25 7.06
N LEU A 289 -14.59 -14.23 6.20
CA LEU A 289 -14.19 -12.87 6.52
C LEU A 289 -14.92 -12.32 7.75
N ALA A 290 -16.21 -12.66 7.94
CA ALA A 290 -16.95 -12.23 9.11
C ALA A 290 -16.36 -12.77 10.43
N PHE A 291 -15.92 -14.02 10.46
CA PHE A 291 -15.22 -14.60 11.62
C PHE A 291 -13.87 -13.92 11.84
N ILE A 292 -13.11 -13.69 10.77
CA ILE A 292 -11.80 -13.05 10.83
C ILE A 292 -11.92 -11.63 11.40
N VAL A 293 -12.85 -10.82 10.86
CA VAL A 293 -13.11 -9.46 11.34
C VAL A 293 -13.47 -9.44 12.81
N LYS A 294 -14.38 -10.35 13.23
CA LYS A 294 -14.80 -10.43 14.64
C LYS A 294 -13.64 -10.82 15.55
N ALA A 295 -12.88 -11.85 15.20
CA ALA A 295 -11.73 -12.29 15.99
C ALA A 295 -10.65 -11.18 16.12
N ILE A 296 -10.38 -10.47 15.03
CA ILE A 296 -9.43 -9.33 15.05
C ILE A 296 -9.96 -8.21 15.91
N ALA A 297 -11.21 -7.79 15.72
CA ALA A 297 -11.79 -6.69 16.48
C ALA A 297 -11.77 -6.95 18.00
N ASP A 298 -12.08 -8.18 18.42
CA ASP A 298 -12.07 -8.58 19.84
C ASP A 298 -10.63 -8.59 20.44
N ASN A 299 -9.62 -8.92 19.62
CA ASN A 299 -8.25 -8.98 20.10
C ASN A 299 -7.48 -7.64 19.99
N LEU A 300 -7.89 -6.70 19.12
CA LEU A 300 -7.25 -5.38 19.04
C LEU A 300 -7.33 -4.59 20.37
N ARG A 301 -8.34 -4.82 21.19
CA ARG A 301 -8.42 -4.22 22.54
C ARG A 301 -7.30 -4.71 23.47
N LYS A 302 -6.85 -5.94 23.31
CA LYS A 302 -5.76 -6.52 24.12
C LYS A 302 -4.37 -6.10 23.61
N HIS A 303 -4.31 -5.70 22.33
CA HIS A 303 -3.08 -5.32 21.63
C HIS A 303 -3.17 -3.88 21.08
N PRO A 304 -3.25 -2.85 21.95
CA PRO A 304 -3.52 -1.48 21.51
C PRO A 304 -2.43 -0.90 20.60
N VAL A 305 -1.19 -1.40 20.67
CA VAL A 305 -0.09 -0.96 19.80
C VAL A 305 -0.36 -1.29 18.33
N VAL A 306 -1.11 -2.37 18.04
CA VAL A 306 -1.50 -2.77 16.67
C VAL A 306 -2.66 -1.90 16.15
N ASN A 307 -3.44 -1.27 17.06
CA ASN A 307 -4.54 -0.34 16.74
C ASN A 307 -4.12 1.11 17.01
N ALA A 308 -2.98 1.53 16.49
CA ALA A 308 -2.40 2.84 16.74
C ALA A 308 -2.12 3.61 15.45
N ALA A 309 -1.64 4.84 15.59
CA ALA A 309 -1.12 5.69 14.53
C ALA A 309 0.10 6.44 15.03
N ILE A 310 0.94 6.94 14.12
CA ILE A 310 2.13 7.73 14.43
C ILE A 310 1.88 9.18 14.04
N SER A 311 2.23 10.11 14.92
CA SER A 311 2.18 11.56 14.67
C SER A 311 3.44 12.22 15.22
N GLY A 312 4.37 12.61 14.34
CA GLY A 312 5.72 13.04 14.76
C GLY A 312 6.39 11.94 15.58
N ASP A 313 6.82 12.28 16.78
CA ASP A 313 7.46 11.36 17.74
C ASP A 313 6.47 10.75 18.76
N ASN A 314 5.16 10.83 18.46
CA ASN A 314 4.12 10.32 19.36
C ASN A 314 3.38 9.12 18.76
N THR A 315 3.09 8.13 19.62
CA THR A 315 2.15 7.04 19.33
C THR A 315 0.76 7.43 19.77
N ILE A 316 -0.21 7.37 18.87
CA ILE A 316 -1.62 7.64 19.14
C ILE A 316 -2.36 6.31 19.22
N TYR A 317 -2.64 5.82 20.41
CA TYR A 317 -3.47 4.63 20.61
C TYR A 317 -4.93 4.97 20.33
N ARG A 318 -5.54 4.27 19.35
CA ARG A 318 -6.94 4.50 18.98
C ARG A 318 -7.86 3.80 19.97
N ARG A 319 -8.85 4.56 20.50
CA ARG A 319 -9.89 4.00 21.37
C ARG A 319 -10.87 3.14 20.57
N ASP A 320 -11.29 3.65 19.42
CA ASP A 320 -12.27 3.00 18.57
C ASP A 320 -11.59 1.91 17.73
N ILE A 321 -12.30 0.82 17.45
CA ILE A 321 -11.84 -0.28 16.60
C ILE A 321 -12.65 -0.26 15.33
N ASN A 322 -12.08 0.37 14.30
CA ASN A 322 -12.70 0.57 12.99
C ASN A 322 -11.93 -0.23 11.93
N ILE A 323 -12.56 -1.30 11.42
CA ILE A 323 -11.91 -2.24 10.51
C ILE A 323 -12.20 -1.88 9.06
N GLY A 324 -11.16 -1.48 8.32
CA GLY A 324 -11.22 -1.32 6.87
C GLY A 324 -11.19 -2.67 6.16
N ILE A 325 -12.05 -2.85 5.17
CA ILE A 325 -12.11 -4.05 4.33
C ILE A 325 -11.76 -3.67 2.90
N ALA A 326 -10.65 -4.20 2.37
CA ALA A 326 -10.27 -3.95 0.99
C ALA A 326 -11.23 -4.63 0.02
N VAL A 327 -11.89 -3.85 -0.83
CA VAL A 327 -12.82 -4.31 -1.87
C VAL A 327 -12.22 -4.01 -3.24
N ALA A 328 -11.94 -5.06 -4.02
CA ALA A 328 -11.51 -4.94 -5.40
C ALA A 328 -12.71 -4.61 -6.30
N LEU A 329 -12.53 -3.65 -7.20
CA LEU A 329 -13.53 -3.16 -8.15
C LEU A 329 -12.89 -3.10 -9.54
N ASP A 330 -13.68 -3.15 -10.59
CA ASP A 330 -13.20 -3.11 -11.98
C ASP A 330 -12.37 -1.84 -12.26
N TRP A 331 -12.69 -0.74 -11.58
CA TRP A 331 -12.04 0.56 -11.72
C TRP A 331 -10.96 0.86 -10.66
N GLY A 332 -10.72 -0.06 -9.72
CA GLY A 332 -9.70 0.13 -8.68
C GLY A 332 -9.95 -0.62 -7.38
N LEU A 333 -9.38 -0.12 -6.30
CA LEU A 333 -9.51 -0.67 -4.95
C LEU A 333 -10.06 0.43 -4.03
N ILE A 334 -11.03 0.07 -3.18
CA ILE A 334 -11.54 0.95 -2.13
C ILE A 334 -11.56 0.21 -0.79
N VAL A 335 -11.42 0.93 0.31
CA VAL A 335 -11.36 0.35 1.66
C VAL A 335 -12.47 0.94 2.54
N PRO A 336 -13.72 0.48 2.41
CA PRO A 336 -14.78 0.87 3.32
C PRO A 336 -14.53 0.36 4.73
N VAL A 337 -15.07 1.05 5.74
CA VAL A 337 -14.74 0.90 7.14
C VAL A 337 -15.96 0.45 7.95
N ILE A 338 -15.84 -0.66 8.67
CA ILE A 338 -16.79 -1.11 9.69
C ILE A 338 -16.43 -0.39 10.98
N ARG A 339 -17.26 0.53 11.41
CA ARG A 339 -17.05 1.29 12.65
C ARG A 339 -17.44 0.47 13.87
N HIS A 340 -16.72 0.65 14.99
CA HIS A 340 -16.96 -0.03 16.26
C HIS A 340 -17.16 -1.55 16.07
N ALA A 341 -16.26 -2.18 15.31
CA ALA A 341 -16.38 -3.58 14.91
C ALA A 341 -16.40 -4.56 16.10
N ASP A 342 -15.77 -4.18 17.21
CA ASP A 342 -15.73 -4.93 18.47
C ASP A 342 -17.08 -4.98 19.18
N GLU A 343 -17.94 -3.98 19.03
CA GLU A 343 -19.28 -3.91 19.59
C GLU A 343 -20.31 -4.75 18.80
N LEU A 344 -19.97 -5.10 17.56
CA LEU A 344 -20.87 -5.84 16.68
C LEU A 344 -20.85 -7.34 16.98
N SER A 345 -22.04 -7.97 16.96
CA SER A 345 -22.16 -9.42 16.91
C SER A 345 -21.65 -9.97 15.57
N LEU A 346 -21.36 -11.27 15.48
CA LEU A 346 -20.96 -11.91 14.22
C LEU A 346 -21.99 -11.65 13.09
N LEU A 347 -23.28 -11.61 13.40
CA LEU A 347 -24.33 -11.24 12.44
C LEU A 347 -24.22 -9.79 12.02
N GLY A 348 -23.96 -8.87 12.95
CA GLY A 348 -23.74 -7.45 12.68
C GLY A 348 -22.55 -7.23 11.75
N VAL A 349 -21.43 -7.87 12.04
CA VAL A 349 -20.23 -7.83 11.19
C VAL A 349 -20.52 -8.38 9.79
N ALA A 350 -21.19 -9.51 9.67
CA ALA A 350 -21.52 -10.12 8.38
C ALA A 350 -22.44 -9.21 7.53
N ARG A 351 -23.42 -8.55 8.16
CA ARG A 351 -24.27 -7.54 7.50
C ARG A 351 -23.49 -6.32 7.04
N ALA A 352 -22.64 -5.78 7.90
CA ALA A 352 -21.81 -4.62 7.57
C ALA A 352 -20.87 -4.91 6.38
N ILE A 353 -20.22 -6.08 6.37
CA ILE A 353 -19.39 -6.51 5.23
C ILE A 353 -20.20 -6.57 3.94
N GLN A 354 -21.40 -7.17 3.97
CA GLN A 354 -22.25 -7.34 2.79
C GLN A 354 -22.75 -5.98 2.27
N ASP A 355 -23.25 -5.11 3.15
CA ASP A 355 -23.73 -3.77 2.81
C ASP A 355 -22.62 -2.90 2.21
N LEU A 356 -21.48 -2.79 2.90
CA LEU A 356 -20.36 -1.99 2.42
C LEU A 356 -19.81 -2.49 1.08
N ALA A 357 -19.71 -3.82 0.90
CA ALA A 357 -19.26 -4.40 -0.36
C ALA A 357 -20.24 -4.14 -1.52
N GLU A 358 -21.55 -4.19 -1.26
CA GLU A 358 -22.58 -3.89 -2.26
C GLU A 358 -22.58 -2.41 -2.63
N ARG A 359 -22.53 -1.51 -1.64
CA ARG A 359 -22.43 -0.06 -1.86
C ARG A 359 -21.13 0.31 -2.57
N ALA A 360 -20.03 -0.37 -2.29
CA ALA A 360 -18.77 -0.18 -3.01
C ALA A 360 -18.90 -0.52 -4.50
N ARG A 361 -19.47 -1.69 -4.83
CA ARG A 361 -19.67 -2.12 -6.24
C ARG A 361 -20.62 -1.24 -7.00
N THR A 362 -21.68 -0.74 -6.34
CA THR A 362 -22.69 0.14 -6.94
C THR A 362 -22.34 1.62 -6.87
N ARG A 363 -21.11 1.99 -6.42
CA ARG A 363 -20.63 3.38 -6.27
C ARG A 363 -21.53 4.25 -5.37
N LYS A 364 -22.09 3.65 -4.32
CA LYS A 364 -23.00 4.31 -3.36
C LYS A 364 -22.37 4.51 -1.98
N LEU A 365 -21.04 4.38 -1.87
CA LEU A 365 -20.34 4.70 -0.64
C LEU A 365 -20.32 6.21 -0.43
N ALA A 366 -20.62 6.62 0.81
CA ALA A 366 -20.44 8.00 1.24
C ALA A 366 -18.96 8.24 1.63
N PRO A 367 -18.46 9.48 1.59
CA PRO A 367 -17.10 9.80 2.00
C PRO A 367 -16.76 9.32 3.43
N GLU A 368 -17.72 9.31 4.33
CA GLU A 368 -17.57 8.85 5.71
C GLU A 368 -17.33 7.33 5.80
N ASP A 369 -17.81 6.55 4.82
CA ASP A 369 -17.66 5.10 4.82
C ASP A 369 -16.22 4.64 4.61
N VAL A 370 -15.34 5.50 4.11
CA VAL A 370 -13.93 5.18 3.84
C VAL A 370 -12.96 5.87 4.80
N GLN A 371 -13.47 6.61 5.78
CA GLN A 371 -12.68 7.38 6.72
C GLN A 371 -12.63 6.74 8.10
N LYS A 372 -11.62 7.16 8.91
CA LYS A 372 -11.43 6.76 10.31
C LYS A 372 -11.19 5.27 10.54
N GLY A 373 -10.72 4.54 9.51
CA GLY A 373 -10.24 3.16 9.70
C GLY A 373 -9.00 3.14 10.60
N THR A 374 -8.92 2.17 11.52
CA THR A 374 -7.80 2.04 12.46
C THR A 374 -6.95 0.80 12.19
N PHE A 375 -7.51 -0.19 11.52
CA PHE A 375 -6.86 -1.41 11.05
C PHE A 375 -7.47 -1.84 9.73
N THR A 376 -6.71 -2.45 8.83
CA THR A 376 -7.23 -2.88 7.52
C THR A 376 -7.05 -4.38 7.32
N ILE A 377 -8.05 -5.02 6.69
CA ILE A 377 -7.99 -6.41 6.24
C ILE A 377 -8.13 -6.44 4.72
N THR A 378 -7.19 -7.09 4.05
CA THR A 378 -7.27 -7.38 2.62
C THR A 378 -7.33 -8.88 2.37
N ASN A 379 -8.10 -9.32 1.38
CA ASN A 379 -8.32 -10.73 1.11
C ASN A 379 -7.93 -11.10 -0.34
N PRO A 380 -6.63 -11.22 -0.65
CA PRO A 380 -6.17 -11.69 -1.95
C PRO A 380 -6.48 -13.19 -2.18
N GLY A 381 -6.75 -13.93 -1.09
CA GLY A 381 -7.11 -15.35 -1.16
C GLY A 381 -8.37 -15.66 -1.96
N GLY A 382 -9.26 -14.68 -2.16
CA GLY A 382 -10.41 -14.80 -3.05
C GLY A 382 -10.04 -15.06 -4.51
N PHE A 383 -8.81 -14.73 -4.93
CA PHE A 383 -8.24 -14.99 -6.24
C PHE A 383 -7.29 -16.20 -6.27
N GLY A 384 -7.23 -16.98 -5.19
CA GLY A 384 -6.34 -18.13 -5.07
C GLY A 384 -4.93 -17.81 -4.58
N THR A 385 -4.63 -16.56 -4.22
CA THR A 385 -3.32 -16.17 -3.69
C THR A 385 -3.05 -16.86 -2.36
N TYR A 386 -1.95 -17.63 -2.26
CA TYR A 386 -1.58 -18.36 -1.06
C TYR A 386 -1.23 -17.44 0.11
N VAL A 387 -0.37 -16.47 -0.15
CA VAL A 387 0.04 -15.43 0.79
C VAL A 387 0.38 -14.15 0.03
N GLY A 388 0.04 -13.01 0.57
CA GLY A 388 0.40 -11.70 0.02
C GLY A 388 1.00 -10.83 1.13
N THR A 389 1.96 -9.99 0.79
CA THR A 389 2.56 -9.01 1.70
C THR A 389 1.94 -7.64 1.42
N PRO A 390 0.98 -7.18 2.23
CA PRO A 390 0.25 -5.94 1.95
C PRO A 390 1.08 -4.71 2.32
N ILE A 391 0.74 -3.58 1.70
CA ILE A 391 1.26 -2.25 2.09
C ILE A 391 0.31 -1.66 3.12
N ILE A 392 0.85 -1.08 4.18
CA ILE A 392 0.08 -0.46 5.26
C ILE A 392 -0.75 0.70 4.70
N ASN A 393 -2.03 0.74 5.06
CA ASN A 393 -2.94 1.81 4.70
C ASN A 393 -2.80 2.97 5.69
N GLN A 394 -2.04 4.00 5.32
CA GLN A 394 -1.80 5.16 6.19
C GLN A 394 -3.12 5.85 6.62
N PRO A 395 -3.21 6.41 7.85
CA PRO A 395 -2.18 6.53 8.91
C PRO A 395 -2.14 5.35 9.88
N GLN A 396 -2.67 4.20 9.51
CA GLN A 396 -2.65 2.98 10.33
C GLN A 396 -1.22 2.42 10.45
N VAL A 397 -0.99 1.59 11.44
CA VAL A 397 0.32 0.95 11.67
C VAL A 397 0.34 -0.53 11.30
N ALA A 398 -0.80 -1.12 10.96
CA ALA A 398 -0.86 -2.51 10.58
C ALA A 398 -1.99 -2.81 9.59
N ILE A 399 -1.78 -3.87 8.79
CA ILE A 399 -2.74 -4.41 7.83
C ILE A 399 -2.58 -5.93 7.77
N LEU A 400 -3.69 -6.67 7.74
CA LEU A 400 -3.69 -8.11 7.59
C LEU A 400 -4.08 -8.53 6.17
N ALA A 401 -3.25 -9.35 5.52
CA ALA A 401 -3.63 -10.07 4.31
C ALA A 401 -4.05 -11.49 4.65
N VAL A 402 -5.21 -11.90 4.11
CA VAL A 402 -5.77 -13.24 4.26
C VAL A 402 -5.57 -13.99 2.94
N GLY A 403 -4.76 -15.05 2.98
CA GLY A 403 -4.55 -15.94 1.83
C GLY A 403 -5.70 -16.89 1.58
N ALA A 404 -5.61 -17.71 0.54
CA ALA A 404 -6.61 -18.70 0.16
C ALA A 404 -6.91 -19.67 1.30
N ILE A 405 -8.19 -19.82 1.62
CA ILE A 405 -8.68 -20.75 2.64
C ILE A 405 -9.19 -22.01 1.93
N GLU A 406 -8.42 -23.08 2.01
CA GLU A 406 -8.67 -24.31 1.26
C GLU A 406 -8.33 -25.57 2.07
N LYS A 407 -8.77 -26.73 1.57
CA LYS A 407 -8.44 -28.01 2.19
C LYS A 407 -7.01 -28.41 1.84
N ARG A 408 -6.24 -28.77 2.88
CA ARG A 408 -4.84 -29.22 2.76
C ARG A 408 -4.57 -30.44 3.62
N PRO A 409 -3.62 -31.30 3.22
CA PRO A 409 -3.10 -32.34 4.11
C PRO A 409 -2.39 -31.71 5.30
N ALA A 410 -2.57 -32.29 6.47
CA ALA A 410 -1.92 -31.85 7.69
C ALA A 410 -1.70 -33.04 8.62
N VAL A 411 -0.65 -32.96 9.40
CA VAL A 411 -0.44 -33.86 10.53
C VAL A 411 -1.46 -33.53 11.62
N VAL A 412 -2.14 -34.53 12.11
CA VAL A 412 -3.13 -34.42 13.18
C VAL A 412 -2.74 -35.40 14.28
N THR A 413 -2.42 -34.88 15.45
CA THR A 413 -2.15 -35.70 16.62
C THR A 413 -3.45 -36.28 17.15
N MET A 414 -3.51 -37.58 17.24
CA MET A 414 -4.66 -38.35 17.74
C MET A 414 -4.67 -38.32 19.27
N PRO A 415 -5.82 -38.68 19.92
CA PRO A 415 -5.90 -38.69 21.39
C PRO A 415 -4.91 -39.63 22.10
N ASP A 416 -4.40 -40.63 21.41
CA ASP A 416 -3.37 -41.57 21.90
C ASP A 416 -1.95 -41.03 21.77
N GLY A 417 -1.78 -39.80 21.25
CA GLY A 417 -0.49 -39.15 21.00
C GLY A 417 0.17 -39.56 19.69
N SER A 418 -0.42 -40.44 18.89
CA SER A 418 0.10 -40.79 17.56
C SER A 418 -0.24 -39.73 16.54
N ASP A 419 0.58 -39.61 15.49
CA ASP A 419 0.33 -38.69 14.38
C ASP A 419 -0.34 -39.43 13.20
N ALA A 420 -1.36 -38.79 12.64
CA ALA A 420 -2.07 -39.25 11.44
C ALA A 420 -2.13 -38.16 10.39
N LEU A 421 -2.19 -38.54 9.12
CA LEU A 421 -2.43 -37.61 8.04
C LEU A 421 -3.94 -37.30 7.94
N GLY A 422 -4.31 -36.06 8.15
CA GLY A 422 -5.70 -35.59 8.04
C GLY A 422 -5.88 -34.49 7.02
N ILE A 423 -7.14 -34.22 6.65
CA ILE A 423 -7.50 -33.06 5.80
C ILE A 423 -7.99 -31.96 6.72
N ARG A 424 -7.33 -30.81 6.66
CA ARG A 424 -7.68 -29.59 7.40
C ARG A 424 -7.99 -28.45 6.45
N THR A 425 -8.90 -27.56 6.84
CA THR A 425 -9.12 -26.30 6.14
C THR A 425 -8.14 -25.29 6.68
N LYS A 426 -7.19 -24.85 5.85
CA LYS A 426 -6.08 -23.98 6.28
C LYS A 426 -6.00 -22.74 5.39
N GLY A 427 -5.39 -21.67 5.91
CA GLY A 427 -5.09 -20.46 5.17
C GLY A 427 -3.87 -19.78 5.78
N MET A 428 -3.19 -18.98 4.97
CA MET A 428 -2.03 -18.20 5.40
C MET A 428 -2.45 -16.77 5.71
N TRP A 429 -1.99 -16.24 6.82
CA TRP A 429 -2.06 -14.82 7.15
C TRP A 429 -0.70 -14.15 7.01
N CYS A 430 -0.73 -12.89 6.59
CA CYS A 430 0.44 -12.02 6.62
C CYS A 430 0.02 -10.69 7.28
N LEU A 431 0.54 -10.42 8.46
CA LEU A 431 0.41 -9.14 9.13
C LEU A 431 1.61 -8.26 8.73
N ALA A 432 1.36 -7.20 7.96
CA ALA A 432 2.35 -6.15 7.77
C ALA A 432 2.15 -5.07 8.84
N TYR A 433 3.23 -4.65 9.48
CA TYR A 433 3.21 -3.66 10.56
C TYR A 433 4.38 -2.70 10.48
N ASP A 434 4.22 -1.55 11.12
CA ASP A 434 5.23 -0.50 11.18
C ASP A 434 6.15 -0.74 12.39
N HIS A 435 7.39 -1.19 12.10
CA HIS A 435 8.36 -1.58 13.14
C HIS A 435 8.93 -0.39 13.92
N ARG A 436 8.47 0.82 13.64
CA ARG A 436 8.81 1.98 14.48
C ARG A 436 8.11 1.96 15.83
N ILE A 437 6.94 1.30 15.92
CA ILE A 437 6.14 1.22 17.17
C ILE A 437 5.59 -0.17 17.47
N VAL A 438 5.53 -1.08 16.49
CA VAL A 438 5.09 -2.46 16.70
C VAL A 438 6.30 -3.37 16.60
N ASP A 439 6.64 -4.03 17.69
CA ASP A 439 7.72 -5.02 17.70
C ASP A 439 7.24 -6.37 17.20
N GLY A 440 8.18 -7.20 16.71
CA GLY A 440 7.87 -8.55 16.23
C GLY A 440 7.15 -9.40 17.28
N ALA A 441 7.53 -9.29 18.55
CA ALA A 441 6.89 -10.00 19.65
C ALA A 441 5.43 -9.56 19.86
N ASP A 442 5.11 -8.29 19.68
CA ASP A 442 3.73 -7.79 19.80
C ASP A 442 2.86 -8.25 18.63
N ALA A 443 3.41 -8.20 17.42
CA ALA A 443 2.76 -8.69 16.21
C ALA A 443 2.45 -10.19 16.30
N ASP A 444 3.41 -10.99 16.76
CA ASP A 444 3.28 -12.44 16.86
C ASP A 444 2.33 -12.84 18.00
N ARG A 445 2.35 -12.15 19.16
CA ARG A 445 1.36 -12.34 20.24
C ARG A 445 -0.06 -12.01 19.76
N PHE A 446 -0.22 -10.89 19.04
CA PHE A 446 -1.51 -10.54 18.47
C PHE A 446 -2.03 -11.63 17.52
N LEU A 447 -1.21 -12.09 16.58
CA LEU A 447 -1.60 -13.17 15.66
C LEU A 447 -1.90 -14.49 16.40
N ALA A 448 -1.12 -14.83 17.43
CA ALA A 448 -1.31 -16.03 18.23
C ALA A 448 -2.66 -15.99 18.99
N ASP A 449 -3.00 -14.85 19.59
CA ASP A 449 -4.28 -14.66 20.30
C ASP A 449 -5.48 -14.72 19.35
N VAL A 450 -5.36 -14.12 18.16
CA VAL A 450 -6.43 -14.15 17.14
C VAL A 450 -6.61 -15.57 16.57
N ARG A 451 -5.54 -16.39 16.54
CA ARG A 451 -5.57 -17.78 16.05
C ARG A 451 -6.32 -18.73 16.98
N GLN A 452 -6.36 -18.47 18.29
CA GLN A 452 -7.07 -19.28 19.29
C GLN A 452 -8.60 -19.19 19.15
#